data_5196da921c94e5ae70dbd23ca7ea3fca
#
_entry.id   5196da921c94e5ae70dbd23ca7ea3fca
#
_cell.length_a   1.000
_cell.length_b   1.000
_cell.length_c   1.000
_cell.angle_alpha   90.00
_cell.angle_beta   90.00
_cell.angle_gamma   90.00
#
_symmetry.space_group_name_H-M   'P 1'
#
loop_
_entity.id
_entity.type
_entity.pdbx_description
1 polymer ?
#
loop_
_entity_poly.entity_id
_entity_poly.type
_entity_poly.pdbx_seq_one_letter_code
_entity_poly.pdbx_strand_id
1 'polypeptide(L)'
;MRLIRHVVLASAFVAPFALAAQDRQSDRDAFTLNERVPQGQWVRVRNLSGAMHVRASTGDKVEITATKHWRRGDPKDVKIETTKSPDGSILVCAIWVTTNTVCTEDRYSTHSDDRRDRWNNDHNDVSVDFEIRVPRGVKVGVWSVNGGVSVDGATSEVRASTVNGSVDAVSSGGPVQASTVNGSIHATMGRLDGNEDLDFSTVNGTVVAEFAGDIDANIELSTVNGRFQTDWPVTITGRIDPRHLRATLGKGGRRIRLTTVNGNVELRKR
;
A
#
# COMPACT_ATOMS: atom_id res chain seq x y z
N MET A 1 40.77 41.17 69.49
CA MET A 1 41.01 41.11 68.01
C MET A 1 40.48 39.80 67.49
N ARG A 2 39.29 39.79 66.93
CA ARG A 2 38.61 38.58 66.34
C ARG A 2 38.65 38.71 64.85
N LEU A 3 39.35 37.81 64.16
CA LEU A 3 39.33 37.68 62.69
C LEU A 3 38.08 36.91 62.26
N ILE A 4 37.29 37.55 61.48
CA ILE A 4 36.13 36.94 60.77
C ILE A 4 36.64 36.41 59.41
N ARG A 5 36.57 35.10 59.24
CA ARG A 5 36.80 34.44 57.91
C ARG A 5 35.51 34.44 57.10
N HIS A 6 35.54 35.09 55.93
CA HIS A 6 34.49 35.04 55.01
C HIS A 6 34.65 33.77 54.12
N VAL A 7 33.65 32.89 54.17
CA VAL A 7 33.51 31.74 53.26
C VAL A 7 32.70 32.20 52.02
N VAL A 8 33.35 32.19 50.87
CA VAL A 8 32.72 32.45 49.60
C VAL A 8 32.17 31.10 49.09
N LEU A 9 30.85 30.94 49.07
CA LEU A 9 30.17 29.84 48.37
C LEU A 9 30.10 30.16 46.88
N ALA A 10 30.81 29.39 46.08
CA ALA A 10 30.65 29.41 44.61
C ALA A 10 29.44 28.54 44.22
N SER A 11 28.38 29.19 43.80
CA SER A 11 27.22 28.53 43.23
C SER A 11 27.48 28.15 41.77
N ALA A 12 27.65 26.85 41.51
CA ALA A 12 27.73 26.34 40.15
C ALA A 12 26.34 26.36 39.51
N PHE A 13 26.11 27.25 38.55
CA PHE A 13 24.95 27.25 37.68
C PHE A 13 25.07 26.11 36.67
N VAL A 14 24.32 25.04 36.84
CA VAL A 14 24.10 23.99 35.82
C VAL A 14 23.01 24.50 34.91
N ALA A 15 23.38 24.96 33.72
CA ALA A 15 22.45 25.28 32.66
C ALA A 15 21.85 23.97 32.11
N PRO A 16 20.51 23.84 31.97
CA PRO A 16 19.94 22.70 31.32
C PRO A 16 20.24 22.77 29.80
N PHE A 17 20.96 21.78 29.29
CA PHE A 17 21.05 21.55 27.86
C PHE A 17 19.63 21.21 27.38
N ALA A 18 18.94 22.18 26.82
CA ALA A 18 17.76 21.93 26.02
C ALA A 18 18.23 21.20 24.73
N LEU A 19 17.99 19.89 24.67
CA LEU A 19 17.98 19.19 23.38
C LEU A 19 16.90 19.85 22.54
N ALA A 20 17.30 20.73 21.62
CA ALA A 20 16.44 21.17 20.56
C ALA A 20 16.11 19.93 19.70
N ALA A 21 14.92 19.39 19.85
CA ALA A 21 14.36 18.48 18.90
C ALA A 21 14.41 19.20 17.54
N GLN A 22 15.21 18.69 16.62
CA GLN A 22 15.18 19.14 15.24
C GLN A 22 13.79 18.80 14.70
N ASP A 23 12.91 19.79 14.71
CA ASP A 23 11.64 19.76 14.01
C ASP A 23 11.94 19.42 12.55
N ARG A 24 11.54 18.22 12.15
CA ARG A 24 11.67 17.76 10.77
C ARG A 24 10.80 18.69 9.93
N GLN A 25 11.41 19.29 8.93
CA GLN A 25 10.85 20.26 7.98
C GLN A 25 9.70 19.71 7.12
N SER A 26 8.96 18.71 7.60
CA SER A 26 7.91 17.98 6.89
C SER A 26 6.60 18.74 6.70
N ASP A 27 6.39 19.86 7.38
CA ASP A 27 5.07 20.49 7.46
C ASP A 27 4.76 21.51 6.34
N ARG A 28 5.68 21.75 5.40
CA ARG A 28 5.51 22.79 4.37
C ARG A 28 5.10 22.32 2.99
N ASP A 29 5.09 21.02 2.71
CA ASP A 29 4.77 20.44 1.40
C ASP A 29 3.72 19.31 1.50
N ALA A 30 2.73 19.45 2.37
CA ALA A 30 1.61 18.53 2.45
C ALA A 30 0.54 18.93 1.42
N PHE A 31 0.24 18.01 0.50
CA PHE A 31 -0.91 18.12 -0.38
C PHE A 31 -2.14 17.54 0.35
N THR A 32 -3.28 18.21 0.25
CA THR A 32 -4.54 17.71 0.77
C THR A 32 -5.63 17.78 -0.28
N LEU A 33 -6.44 16.72 -0.38
CA LEU A 33 -7.63 16.65 -1.24
C LEU A 33 -8.82 16.21 -0.38
N ASN A 34 -9.96 16.86 -0.57
CA ASN A 34 -11.20 16.52 0.11
C ASN A 34 -12.36 16.59 -0.89
N GLU A 35 -12.74 15.45 -1.47
CA GLU A 35 -13.66 15.37 -2.60
C GLU A 35 -14.71 14.29 -2.43
N ARG A 36 -15.92 14.53 -2.97
CA ARG A 36 -16.96 13.52 -3.06
C ARG A 36 -16.72 12.61 -4.25
N VAL A 37 -16.65 11.31 -3.98
CA VAL A 37 -16.64 10.25 -4.97
C VAL A 37 -17.93 9.45 -4.80
N PRO A 38 -18.74 9.27 -5.85
CA PRO A 38 -19.97 8.49 -5.77
C PRO A 38 -19.69 7.03 -5.39
N GLN A 39 -20.63 6.37 -4.74
CA GLN A 39 -20.53 4.94 -4.46
C GLN A 39 -20.41 4.16 -5.76
N GLY A 40 -19.59 3.10 -5.77
CA GLY A 40 -19.27 2.31 -6.95
C GLY A 40 -18.19 2.92 -7.84
N GLN A 41 -17.81 4.18 -7.63
CA GLN A 41 -16.74 4.83 -8.39
C GLN A 41 -15.38 4.68 -7.67
N TRP A 42 -14.31 5.01 -8.40
CA TRP A 42 -12.94 4.77 -7.97
C TRP A 42 -12.27 5.99 -7.37
N VAL A 43 -11.51 5.77 -6.30
CA VAL A 43 -10.36 6.59 -5.95
C VAL A 43 -9.09 5.80 -6.29
N ARG A 44 -8.27 6.36 -7.18
CA ARG A 44 -7.00 5.76 -7.60
C ARG A 44 -5.84 6.66 -7.19
N VAL A 45 -4.80 6.07 -6.60
CA VAL A 45 -3.58 6.79 -6.23
C VAL A 45 -2.38 6.06 -6.80
N ARG A 46 -1.51 6.78 -7.48
CA ARG A 46 -0.30 6.27 -8.13
C ARG A 46 0.93 6.96 -7.56
N ASN A 47 1.91 6.16 -7.16
CA ASN A 47 3.12 6.63 -6.52
C ASN A 47 4.36 5.92 -7.07
N LEU A 48 5.52 6.59 -7.04
CA LEU A 48 6.80 5.96 -7.36
C LEU A 48 7.51 5.49 -6.09
N SER A 49 7.51 6.32 -5.05
CA SER A 49 8.26 6.04 -3.82
C SER A 49 7.52 6.57 -2.60
N GLY A 50 7.39 5.76 -1.57
CA GLY A 50 6.73 6.03 -0.31
C GLY A 50 5.58 5.09 0.00
N ALA A 51 5.14 5.07 1.23
CA ALA A 51 4.07 4.21 1.74
C ALA A 51 2.68 4.73 1.34
N MET A 52 1.72 3.81 1.25
CA MET A 52 0.33 4.13 0.96
C MET A 52 -0.57 3.48 2.00
N HIS A 53 -1.25 4.31 2.78
CA HIS A 53 -2.17 3.87 3.83
C HIS A 53 -3.59 4.27 3.50
N VAL A 54 -4.45 3.30 3.28
CA VAL A 54 -5.89 3.49 3.05
C VAL A 54 -6.65 3.06 4.29
N ARG A 55 -7.57 3.90 4.74
CA ARG A 55 -8.44 3.61 5.88
C ARG A 55 -9.89 3.94 5.55
N ALA A 56 -10.81 3.26 6.21
CA ALA A 56 -12.22 3.63 6.14
C ALA A 56 -12.46 5.05 6.71
N SER A 57 -13.31 5.81 6.03
CA SER A 57 -13.82 7.09 6.51
C SER A 57 -15.22 6.94 7.08
N THR A 58 -15.52 7.68 8.14
CA THR A 58 -16.88 7.84 8.66
C THR A 58 -17.66 8.94 7.94
N GLY A 59 -16.97 9.79 7.18
CA GLY A 59 -17.54 10.87 6.39
C GLY A 59 -18.05 10.42 5.02
N ASP A 60 -18.53 11.37 4.23
CA ASP A 60 -19.06 11.17 2.87
C ASP A 60 -18.08 11.60 1.76
N LYS A 61 -16.86 12.00 2.15
CA LYS A 61 -15.81 12.47 1.26
C LYS A 61 -14.58 11.60 1.35
N VAL A 62 -13.90 11.45 0.24
CA VAL A 62 -12.53 10.94 0.16
C VAL A 62 -11.61 12.04 0.65
N GLU A 63 -10.75 11.73 1.60
CA GLU A 63 -9.72 12.62 2.12
C GLU A 63 -8.36 12.01 1.78
N ILE A 64 -7.50 12.75 1.11
CA ILE A 64 -6.14 12.33 0.76
C ILE A 64 -5.17 13.36 1.27
N THR A 65 -4.18 12.89 2.03
CA THR A 65 -3.02 13.69 2.43
C THR A 65 -1.78 13.04 1.83
N ALA A 66 -0.96 13.82 1.14
CA ALA A 66 0.34 13.39 0.65
C ALA A 66 1.43 14.20 1.33
N THR A 67 2.35 13.51 1.99
CA THR A 67 3.48 14.11 2.72
C THR A 67 4.78 13.72 2.03
N LYS A 68 5.59 14.70 1.66
CA LYS A 68 6.88 14.47 1.04
C LYS A 68 7.97 14.34 2.10
N HIS A 69 8.88 13.40 1.91
CA HIS A 69 10.07 13.17 2.73
C HIS A 69 11.30 13.18 1.84
N TRP A 70 12.35 13.89 2.26
CA TRP A 70 13.61 13.99 1.53
C TRP A 70 14.78 14.28 2.46
N ARG A 71 15.99 14.00 2.01
CA ARG A 71 17.22 14.35 2.71
C ARG A 71 18.13 15.25 1.87
N ARG A 72 18.26 14.97 0.58
CA ARG A 72 19.15 15.67 -0.38
C ARG A 72 18.42 16.16 -1.62
N GLY A 73 17.32 15.49 -2.01
CA GLY A 73 16.49 15.87 -3.15
C GLY A 73 15.75 17.18 -2.94
N ASP A 74 15.21 17.74 -4.02
CA ASP A 74 14.33 18.91 -3.97
C ASP A 74 12.86 18.42 -4.00
N PRO A 75 12.04 18.71 -2.97
CA PRO A 75 10.63 18.32 -2.96
C PRO A 75 9.82 18.95 -4.10
N LYS A 76 10.33 20.00 -4.76
CA LYS A 76 9.72 20.61 -5.94
C LYS A 76 9.80 19.72 -7.17
N ASP A 77 10.72 18.76 -7.19
CA ASP A 77 10.83 17.76 -8.26
C ASP A 77 9.66 16.77 -8.28
N VAL A 78 8.83 16.76 -7.24
CA VAL A 78 7.64 15.93 -7.18
C VAL A 78 6.39 16.80 -7.07
N LYS A 79 5.48 16.66 -8.04
CA LYS A 79 4.16 17.30 -8.04
C LYS A 79 3.07 16.28 -7.79
N ILE A 80 2.03 16.67 -7.06
CA ILE A 80 0.83 15.86 -6.91
C ILE A 80 -0.23 16.43 -7.85
N GLU A 81 -0.66 15.61 -8.81
CA GLU A 81 -1.67 15.97 -9.79
C GLU A 81 -2.95 15.18 -9.55
N THR A 82 -4.09 15.82 -9.77
CA THR A 82 -5.41 15.22 -9.59
C THR A 82 -6.21 15.36 -10.87
N THR A 83 -6.80 14.25 -11.31
CA THR A 83 -7.74 14.21 -12.45
C THR A 83 -9.05 13.63 -11.98
N LYS A 84 -10.15 14.26 -12.38
CA LYS A 84 -11.51 13.77 -12.12
C LYS A 84 -12.15 13.32 -13.42
N SER A 85 -12.61 12.09 -13.44
CA SER A 85 -13.29 11.49 -14.59
C SER A 85 -14.79 11.88 -14.63
N PRO A 86 -15.45 11.81 -15.80
CA PRO A 86 -16.87 12.18 -15.92
C PRO A 86 -17.83 11.38 -15.04
N ASP A 87 -17.45 10.14 -14.69
CA ASP A 87 -18.20 9.26 -13.80
C ASP A 87 -18.03 9.62 -12.30
N GLY A 88 -17.21 10.63 -12.00
CA GLY A 88 -16.90 11.07 -10.66
C GLY A 88 -15.74 10.32 -9.99
N SER A 89 -15.10 9.40 -10.69
CA SER A 89 -13.84 8.77 -10.23
C SER A 89 -12.73 9.81 -10.13
N ILE A 90 -11.77 9.58 -9.21
CA ILE A 90 -10.62 10.46 -8.98
C ILE A 90 -9.33 9.66 -9.15
N LEU A 91 -8.40 10.25 -9.88
CA LEU A 91 -7.02 9.78 -10.00
C LEU A 91 -6.08 10.82 -9.38
N VAL A 92 -5.22 10.40 -8.46
CA VAL A 92 -4.17 11.21 -7.84
C VAL A 92 -2.82 10.59 -8.17
N CYS A 93 -1.92 11.39 -8.70
CA CYS A 93 -0.61 10.96 -9.18
C CYS A 93 0.50 11.76 -8.51
N ALA A 94 1.50 11.08 -7.95
CA ALA A 94 2.78 11.70 -7.66
C ALA A 94 3.63 11.68 -8.93
N ILE A 95 3.98 12.85 -9.46
CA ILE A 95 4.70 13.05 -10.72
C ILE A 95 6.10 13.58 -10.44
N TRP A 96 7.11 12.79 -10.81
CA TRP A 96 8.51 13.24 -10.80
C TRP A 96 8.78 14.05 -12.06
N VAL A 97 8.90 15.38 -11.94
CA VAL A 97 9.05 16.29 -13.08
C VAL A 97 10.40 16.16 -13.79
N THR A 98 11.38 15.57 -13.12
CA THR A 98 12.71 15.28 -13.69
C THR A 98 12.72 14.04 -14.59
N THR A 99 11.61 13.30 -14.64
CA THR A 99 11.41 12.14 -15.51
C THR A 99 10.13 12.33 -16.32
N ASN A 100 10.07 11.80 -17.54
CA ASN A 100 8.83 11.76 -18.31
C ASN A 100 7.84 10.78 -17.65
N THR A 101 7.18 11.23 -16.59
CA THR A 101 6.19 10.43 -15.88
C THR A 101 4.85 10.49 -16.59
N VAL A 102 4.35 9.35 -17.03
CA VAL A 102 2.98 9.19 -17.54
C VAL A 102 2.14 8.52 -16.46
N CYS A 103 1.07 9.18 -16.05
CA CYS A 103 0.12 8.66 -15.06
C CYS A 103 -1.30 8.72 -15.62
N THR A 104 -1.91 7.55 -15.75
CA THR A 104 -3.32 7.37 -16.15
C THR A 104 -4.01 6.40 -15.21
N GLU A 105 -5.29 6.16 -15.42
CA GLU A 105 -6.05 5.19 -14.63
C GLU A 105 -5.44 3.78 -14.67
N ASP A 106 -4.87 3.38 -15.82
CA ASP A 106 -4.36 2.03 -16.06
C ASP A 106 -2.84 1.95 -16.09
N ARG A 107 -2.15 3.09 -16.22
CA ARG A 107 -0.71 3.10 -16.44
C ARG A 107 -0.01 4.13 -15.57
N TYR A 108 1.10 3.71 -14.99
CA TYR A 108 2.10 4.60 -14.43
C TYR A 108 3.48 4.18 -14.94
N SER A 109 4.19 5.09 -15.58
CA SER A 109 5.53 4.82 -16.08
C SER A 109 6.39 6.07 -16.03
N THR A 110 7.67 5.89 -15.72
CA THR A 110 8.68 6.94 -15.71
C THR A 110 9.76 6.60 -16.74
N HIS A 111 10.14 7.56 -17.57
CA HIS A 111 11.22 7.41 -18.54
C HIS A 111 12.20 8.56 -18.36
N SER A 112 13.47 8.26 -18.26
CA SER A 112 14.54 9.26 -18.37
C SER A 112 15.07 9.25 -19.78
N ASP A 113 14.91 10.35 -20.53
CA ASP A 113 15.27 10.44 -21.95
C ASP A 113 16.78 10.59 -22.21
N ASP A 114 17.62 10.89 -21.20
CA ASP A 114 19.03 11.16 -21.40
C ASP A 114 19.95 10.35 -20.49
N ARG A 115 20.99 9.77 -21.11
CA ARG A 115 22.12 9.14 -20.38
C ARG A 115 22.89 10.14 -19.51
N ARG A 116 22.77 11.44 -19.77
CA ARG A 116 23.41 12.52 -18.99
C ARG A 116 22.69 12.80 -17.69
N ASP A 117 21.36 12.63 -17.66
CA ASP A 117 20.55 12.84 -16.47
C ASP A 117 20.68 11.73 -15.42
N ARG A 118 21.19 10.56 -15.80
CA ARG A 118 21.49 9.48 -14.83
C ARG A 118 22.49 9.88 -13.75
N TRP A 119 23.45 10.73 -14.05
CA TRP A 119 24.43 11.21 -13.07
C TRP A 119 23.92 12.30 -12.15
N ASN A 120 22.98 13.11 -12.61
CA ASN A 120 22.37 14.16 -11.82
C ASN A 120 21.11 13.68 -11.04
N ASN A 121 20.46 12.64 -11.50
CA ASN A 121 19.21 12.12 -10.91
C ASN A 121 19.45 11.10 -9.78
N ASP A 122 20.69 10.65 -9.57
CA ASP A 122 21.08 9.71 -8.51
C ASP A 122 20.93 10.28 -7.08
N HIS A 123 20.50 11.53 -6.95
CA HIS A 123 20.37 12.20 -5.67
C HIS A 123 18.96 12.62 -5.29
N ASN A 124 17.96 12.34 -6.14
CA ASN A 124 16.57 12.64 -5.78
C ASN A 124 15.98 11.52 -4.93
N ASP A 125 16.12 11.67 -3.61
CA ASP A 125 15.63 10.75 -2.60
C ASP A 125 14.22 11.13 -2.08
N VAL A 126 13.49 11.95 -2.83
CA VAL A 126 12.14 12.36 -2.46
C VAL A 126 11.20 11.14 -2.50
N SER A 127 10.52 10.91 -1.41
CA SER A 127 9.41 9.96 -1.31
C SER A 127 8.13 10.67 -0.88
N VAL A 128 6.99 10.10 -1.24
CA VAL A 128 5.67 10.65 -0.91
C VAL A 128 4.85 9.59 -0.19
N ASP A 129 4.51 9.83 1.05
CA ASP A 129 3.60 8.97 1.79
C ASP A 129 2.17 9.48 1.63
N PHE A 130 1.25 8.56 1.34
CA PHE A 130 -0.16 8.86 1.16
C PHE A 130 -0.99 8.27 2.31
N GLU A 131 -1.76 9.14 2.97
CA GLU A 131 -2.85 8.75 3.86
C GLU A 131 -4.18 9.02 3.13
N ILE A 132 -4.97 7.96 2.95
CA ILE A 132 -6.18 7.98 2.13
C ILE A 132 -7.34 7.49 3.00
N ARG A 133 -8.36 8.33 3.21
CA ARG A 133 -9.59 7.95 3.90
C ARG A 133 -10.73 7.83 2.91
N VAL A 134 -11.37 6.66 2.90
CA VAL A 134 -12.35 6.30 1.88
C VAL A 134 -13.72 6.03 2.48
N PRO A 135 -14.78 6.71 2.01
CA PRO A 135 -16.15 6.46 2.41
C PRO A 135 -16.64 5.06 2.02
N ARG A 136 -17.73 4.63 2.64
CA ARG A 136 -18.38 3.37 2.29
C ARG A 136 -18.80 3.33 0.82
N GLY A 137 -18.59 2.17 0.18
CA GLY A 137 -19.01 1.91 -1.19
C GLY A 137 -18.13 2.51 -2.28
N VAL A 138 -17.10 3.28 -1.92
CA VAL A 138 -16.13 3.78 -2.88
C VAL A 138 -15.06 2.73 -3.11
N LYS A 139 -14.71 2.48 -4.38
CA LYS A 139 -13.68 1.53 -4.79
C LYS A 139 -12.29 2.16 -4.68
N VAL A 140 -11.29 1.34 -4.32
CA VAL A 140 -9.93 1.79 -4.05
C VAL A 140 -8.95 1.14 -5.00
N GLY A 141 -8.15 1.96 -5.70
CA GLY A 141 -7.02 1.52 -6.52
C GLY A 141 -5.74 2.20 -6.08
N VAL A 142 -4.80 1.47 -5.49
CA VAL A 142 -3.51 2.03 -5.04
C VAL A 142 -2.35 1.27 -5.67
N TRP A 143 -1.38 2.03 -6.17
CA TRP A 143 -0.21 1.48 -6.83
C TRP A 143 1.05 2.26 -6.47
N SER A 144 2.11 1.55 -6.09
CA SER A 144 3.42 2.11 -5.80
C SER A 144 4.52 1.30 -6.51
N VAL A 145 5.70 1.88 -6.67
CA VAL A 145 6.88 1.09 -7.06
C VAL A 145 7.70 0.72 -5.83
N ASN A 146 8.04 1.70 -5.01
CA ASN A 146 8.89 1.50 -3.84
C ASN A 146 8.14 1.96 -2.58
N GLY A 147 7.52 1.01 -1.90
CA GLY A 147 6.80 1.25 -0.66
C GLY A 147 5.73 0.22 -0.40
N GLY A 148 5.40 0.02 0.85
CA GLY A 148 4.31 -0.86 1.27
C GLY A 148 2.94 -0.22 1.00
N VAL A 149 1.96 -1.08 0.78
CA VAL A 149 0.55 -0.70 0.62
C VAL A 149 -0.26 -1.34 1.74
N SER A 150 -0.97 -0.53 2.50
CA SER A 150 -1.88 -0.98 3.55
C SER A 150 -3.29 -0.46 3.27
N VAL A 151 -4.27 -1.34 3.22
CA VAL A 151 -5.69 -1.01 3.09
C VAL A 151 -6.45 -1.59 4.26
N ASP A 152 -7.05 -0.75 5.09
CA ASP A 152 -7.79 -1.16 6.28
C ASP A 152 -9.23 -0.68 6.24
N GLY A 153 -10.16 -1.63 6.36
CA GLY A 153 -11.58 -1.37 6.49
C GLY A 153 -12.30 -0.97 5.20
N ALA A 154 -11.74 -1.27 4.03
CA ALA A 154 -12.45 -1.08 2.76
C ALA A 154 -13.77 -1.86 2.74
N THR A 155 -14.82 -1.25 2.16
CA THR A 155 -16.16 -1.84 2.09
C THR A 155 -16.59 -2.16 0.66
N SER A 156 -15.71 -1.94 -0.31
CA SER A 156 -15.94 -2.15 -1.74
C SER A 156 -14.69 -2.75 -2.39
N GLU A 157 -14.67 -2.82 -3.71
CA GLU A 157 -13.55 -3.40 -4.47
C GLU A 157 -12.22 -2.69 -4.16
N VAL A 158 -11.17 -3.50 -3.93
CA VAL A 158 -9.81 -3.04 -3.67
C VAL A 158 -8.87 -3.61 -4.72
N ARG A 159 -8.05 -2.75 -5.33
CA ARG A 159 -6.90 -3.12 -6.15
C ARG A 159 -5.65 -2.49 -5.57
N ALA A 160 -4.77 -3.32 -5.03
CA ALA A 160 -3.56 -2.88 -4.35
C ALA A 160 -2.32 -3.51 -5.00
N SER A 161 -1.38 -2.70 -5.44
CA SER A 161 -0.18 -3.20 -6.11
C SER A 161 1.06 -2.42 -5.73
N THR A 162 2.18 -3.13 -5.62
CA THR A 162 3.49 -2.52 -5.48
C THR A 162 4.54 -3.35 -6.23
N VAL A 163 5.73 -2.81 -6.42
CA VAL A 163 6.86 -3.60 -6.96
C VAL A 163 7.77 -4.03 -5.81
N ASN A 164 8.20 -3.09 -4.98
CA ASN A 164 9.09 -3.33 -3.84
C ASN A 164 8.39 -2.92 -2.55
N GLY A 165 7.71 -3.87 -1.94
CA GLY A 165 6.97 -3.69 -0.69
C GLY A 165 5.93 -4.78 -0.51
N SER A 166 5.41 -4.91 0.70
CA SER A 166 4.31 -5.82 0.99
C SER A 166 2.97 -5.14 0.78
N VAL A 167 1.94 -5.96 0.54
CA VAL A 167 0.54 -5.53 0.45
C VAL A 167 -0.23 -6.17 1.58
N ASP A 168 -0.80 -5.33 2.45
CA ASP A 168 -1.73 -5.75 3.51
C ASP A 168 -3.10 -5.16 3.20
N ALA A 169 -4.10 -6.00 2.95
CA ALA A 169 -5.42 -5.54 2.55
C ALA A 169 -6.54 -6.20 3.37
N VAL A 170 -7.25 -5.39 4.13
CA VAL A 170 -8.43 -5.82 4.89
C VAL A 170 -9.69 -5.20 4.27
N SER A 171 -10.56 -6.05 3.74
CA SER A 171 -11.85 -5.65 3.18
C SER A 171 -13.00 -6.34 3.90
N SER A 172 -14.02 -5.58 4.25
CA SER A 172 -15.21 -6.11 4.92
C SER A 172 -16.37 -6.45 3.96
N GLY A 173 -16.31 -6.03 2.70
CA GLY A 173 -17.46 -6.17 1.80
C GLY A 173 -17.18 -6.30 0.31
N GLY A 174 -15.95 -6.12 -0.16
CA GLY A 174 -15.64 -6.16 -1.59
C GLY A 174 -14.51 -7.12 -1.95
N PRO A 175 -14.38 -7.47 -3.22
CA PRO A 175 -13.29 -8.29 -3.70
C PRO A 175 -11.95 -7.55 -3.56
N VAL A 176 -10.90 -8.31 -3.27
CA VAL A 176 -9.52 -7.79 -3.19
C VAL A 176 -8.69 -8.43 -4.29
N GLN A 177 -8.01 -7.59 -5.07
CA GLN A 177 -6.94 -7.98 -5.97
C GLN A 177 -5.64 -7.35 -5.48
N ALA A 178 -4.61 -8.16 -5.29
CA ALA A 178 -3.34 -7.65 -4.79
C ALA A 178 -2.15 -8.25 -5.55
N SER A 179 -1.16 -7.40 -5.86
CA SER A 179 0.05 -7.87 -6.53
C SER A 179 1.30 -7.16 -6.03
N THR A 180 2.40 -7.89 -5.98
CA THR A 180 3.72 -7.32 -5.74
C THR A 180 4.79 -8.11 -6.51
N VAL A 181 6.00 -7.59 -6.61
CA VAL A 181 7.13 -8.37 -7.13
C VAL A 181 8.01 -8.83 -5.96
N ASN A 182 8.41 -7.91 -5.10
CA ASN A 182 9.29 -8.19 -3.96
C ASN A 182 8.59 -7.79 -2.67
N GLY A 183 7.86 -8.74 -2.09
CA GLY A 183 7.11 -8.57 -0.86
C GLY A 183 6.05 -9.64 -0.70
N SER A 184 5.48 -9.72 0.47
CA SER A 184 4.38 -10.63 0.77
C SER A 184 3.03 -9.95 0.59
N ILE A 185 2.01 -10.76 0.35
CA ILE A 185 0.62 -10.33 0.30
C ILE A 185 -0.12 -10.97 1.46
N HIS A 186 -0.80 -10.15 2.24
CA HIS A 186 -1.74 -10.59 3.26
C HIS A 186 -3.09 -9.93 3.00
N ALA A 187 -4.06 -10.72 2.59
CA ALA A 187 -5.40 -10.24 2.29
C ALA A 187 -6.41 -10.90 3.22
N THR A 188 -7.14 -10.06 3.98
CA THR A 188 -8.22 -10.51 4.87
C THR A 188 -9.55 -10.02 4.33
N MET A 189 -10.44 -10.96 4.05
CA MET A 189 -11.76 -10.66 3.50
C MET A 189 -12.86 -11.10 4.45
N GLY A 190 -13.77 -10.18 4.72
CA GLY A 190 -14.99 -10.46 5.43
C GLY A 190 -15.98 -11.22 4.54
N ARG A 191 -17.18 -10.65 4.35
CA ARG A 191 -18.16 -11.20 3.43
C ARG A 191 -17.73 -10.91 1.98
N LEU A 192 -17.80 -11.92 1.14
CA LEU A 192 -17.57 -11.79 -0.30
C LEU A 192 -18.89 -11.57 -1.03
N ASP A 193 -19.20 -10.33 -1.33
CA ASP A 193 -20.36 -9.99 -2.17
C ASP A 193 -19.97 -10.11 -3.65
N GLY A 194 -20.92 -10.48 -4.51
CA GLY A 194 -20.68 -10.66 -5.95
C GLY A 194 -20.00 -11.98 -6.33
N ASN A 195 -19.64 -12.11 -7.59
CA ASN A 195 -18.99 -13.29 -8.18
C ASN A 195 -17.65 -12.98 -8.83
N GLU A 196 -17.08 -11.81 -8.56
CA GLU A 196 -15.81 -11.40 -9.14
C GLU A 196 -14.67 -12.31 -8.66
N ASP A 197 -13.76 -12.60 -9.59
CA ASP A 197 -12.55 -13.36 -9.32
C ASP A 197 -11.62 -12.60 -8.38
N LEU A 198 -10.91 -13.34 -7.54
CA LEU A 198 -9.86 -12.82 -6.66
C LEU A 198 -8.50 -13.28 -7.18
N ASP A 199 -7.56 -12.34 -7.29
CA ASP A 199 -6.20 -12.64 -7.76
C ASP A 199 -5.16 -12.02 -6.83
N PHE A 200 -4.27 -12.87 -6.33
CA PHE A 200 -3.17 -12.51 -5.45
C PHE A 200 -1.87 -13.05 -6.03
N SER A 201 -0.96 -12.18 -6.44
CA SER A 201 0.25 -12.59 -7.11
C SER A 201 1.50 -11.88 -6.60
N THR A 202 2.54 -12.64 -6.31
CA THR A 202 3.88 -12.11 -6.04
C THR A 202 4.94 -12.93 -6.78
N VAL A 203 6.15 -12.39 -6.88
CA VAL A 203 7.30 -13.17 -7.35
C VAL A 203 8.11 -13.66 -6.16
N ASN A 204 8.45 -12.77 -5.23
CA ASN A 204 9.28 -13.08 -4.08
C ASN A 204 8.55 -12.70 -2.78
N GLY A 205 7.87 -13.67 -2.20
CA GLY A 205 7.14 -13.50 -0.95
C GLY A 205 6.04 -14.54 -0.76
N THR A 206 5.46 -14.55 0.41
CA THR A 206 4.33 -15.41 0.75
C THR A 206 3.02 -14.72 0.39
N VAL A 207 2.06 -15.50 -0.11
CA VAL A 207 0.67 -15.05 -0.33
C VAL A 207 -0.21 -15.71 0.70
N VAL A 208 -0.85 -14.90 1.54
CA VAL A 208 -1.83 -15.33 2.53
C VAL A 208 -3.16 -14.69 2.20
N ALA A 209 -4.20 -15.49 2.02
CA ALA A 209 -5.57 -15.02 1.87
C ALA A 209 -6.44 -15.63 2.98
N GLU A 210 -7.06 -14.79 3.79
CA GLU A 210 -7.89 -15.16 4.91
C GLU A 210 -9.37 -14.80 4.63
N PHE A 211 -10.27 -15.75 4.91
CA PHE A 211 -11.69 -15.59 4.70
C PHE A 211 -12.48 -15.82 5.99
N ALA A 212 -13.51 -15.00 6.20
CA ALA A 212 -14.43 -15.20 7.31
C ALA A 212 -15.42 -16.34 6.99
N GLY A 213 -15.14 -17.52 7.56
CA GLY A 213 -16.03 -18.70 7.44
C GLY A 213 -15.81 -19.53 6.17
N ASP A 214 -16.81 -20.33 5.83
CA ASP A 214 -16.76 -21.21 4.66
C ASP A 214 -17.01 -20.41 3.37
N ILE A 215 -16.34 -20.83 2.31
CA ILE A 215 -16.43 -20.18 1.00
C ILE A 215 -16.80 -21.19 -0.09
N ASP A 216 -17.62 -20.73 -1.03
CA ASP A 216 -17.88 -21.41 -2.27
C ASP A 216 -16.99 -20.82 -3.38
N ALA A 217 -15.99 -21.60 -3.83
CA ALA A 217 -14.99 -21.10 -4.78
C ALA A 217 -14.27 -22.20 -5.54
N ASN A 218 -13.77 -21.88 -6.72
CA ASN A 218 -12.77 -22.65 -7.43
C ASN A 218 -11.39 -22.06 -7.15
N ILE A 219 -10.56 -22.80 -6.42
CA ILE A 219 -9.23 -22.34 -6.03
C ILE A 219 -8.16 -22.79 -7.00
N GLU A 220 -7.22 -21.90 -7.26
CA GLU A 220 -6.01 -22.16 -8.03
C GLU A 220 -4.79 -21.62 -7.25
N LEU A 221 -4.02 -22.54 -6.68
CA LEU A 221 -2.81 -22.21 -5.90
C LEU A 221 -1.59 -22.62 -6.69
N SER A 222 -0.61 -21.71 -6.87
CA SER A 222 0.60 -21.97 -7.62
C SER A 222 1.83 -21.43 -6.92
N THR A 223 2.88 -22.27 -6.78
CA THR A 223 4.21 -21.84 -6.34
C THR A 223 5.28 -22.70 -7.04
N VAL A 224 6.43 -22.09 -7.31
CA VAL A 224 7.58 -22.84 -7.86
C VAL A 224 8.48 -23.35 -6.73
N ASN A 225 8.80 -22.46 -5.77
CA ASN A 225 9.67 -22.74 -4.63
C ASN A 225 8.95 -22.40 -3.33
N GLY A 226 8.06 -23.28 -2.89
CA GLY A 226 7.27 -23.08 -1.68
C GLY A 226 6.31 -24.24 -1.39
N ARG A 227 5.38 -24.00 -0.50
CA ARG A 227 4.38 -24.96 -0.06
C ARG A 227 2.98 -24.37 -0.14
N PHE A 228 1.99 -25.23 -0.31
CA PHE A 228 0.58 -24.91 -0.15
C PHE A 228 0.10 -25.24 1.25
N GLN A 229 -0.71 -24.35 1.80
CA GLN A 229 -1.44 -24.60 3.03
C GLN A 229 -2.89 -24.12 2.87
N THR A 230 -3.84 -24.94 3.28
CA THR A 230 -5.26 -24.57 3.30
C THR A 230 -5.94 -25.16 4.53
N ASP A 231 -6.84 -24.39 5.14
CA ASP A 231 -7.65 -24.82 6.28
C ASP A 231 -8.93 -25.53 5.84
N TRP A 232 -9.24 -25.54 4.54
CA TRP A 232 -10.38 -26.29 4.00
C TRP A 232 -9.96 -27.68 3.57
N PRO A 233 -10.81 -28.69 3.79
CA PRO A 233 -10.59 -30.00 3.21
C PRO A 233 -10.67 -29.90 1.68
N VAL A 234 -9.63 -30.33 0.99
CA VAL A 234 -9.59 -30.40 -0.47
C VAL A 234 -9.50 -31.83 -0.94
N THR A 235 -10.37 -32.19 -1.88
CA THR A 235 -10.30 -33.49 -2.55
C THR A 235 -9.60 -33.30 -3.89
N ILE A 236 -8.48 -33.99 -4.09
CA ILE A 236 -7.72 -33.95 -5.32
C ILE A 236 -8.04 -35.24 -6.10
N THR A 237 -8.57 -35.04 -7.32
CA THR A 237 -8.82 -36.15 -8.23
C THR A 237 -7.79 -36.14 -9.34
N GLY A 238 -7.03 -37.24 -9.47
CA GLY A 238 -6.01 -37.40 -10.49
C GLY A 238 -4.57 -37.22 -9.98
N ARG A 239 -3.68 -36.78 -10.88
CA ARG A 239 -2.25 -36.61 -10.57
C ARG A 239 -2.02 -35.35 -9.77
N ILE A 240 -1.34 -35.45 -8.64
CA ILE A 240 -0.95 -34.31 -7.82
C ILE A 240 0.26 -33.63 -8.46
N ASP A 241 0.13 -32.34 -8.80
CA ASP A 241 1.24 -31.49 -9.14
C ASP A 241 1.67 -30.70 -7.88
N PRO A 242 2.89 -30.91 -7.38
CA PRO A 242 3.35 -30.21 -6.16
C PRO A 242 3.52 -28.69 -6.33
N ARG A 243 3.46 -28.18 -7.56
CA ARG A 243 3.60 -26.76 -7.88
C ARG A 243 2.28 -26.08 -8.23
N HIS A 244 1.24 -26.87 -8.42
CA HIS A 244 -0.05 -26.35 -8.89
C HIS A 244 -1.19 -27.18 -8.31
N LEU A 245 -2.03 -26.53 -7.51
CA LEU A 245 -3.21 -27.14 -6.91
C LEU A 245 -4.47 -26.47 -7.44
N ARG A 246 -5.37 -27.27 -8.01
CA ARG A 246 -6.73 -26.83 -8.35
C ARG A 246 -7.73 -27.67 -7.55
N ALA A 247 -8.67 -26.98 -6.93
CA ALA A 247 -9.72 -27.65 -6.18
C ALA A 247 -11.00 -26.78 -6.16
N THR A 248 -12.11 -27.43 -5.84
CA THR A 248 -13.38 -26.76 -5.61
C THR A 248 -13.70 -26.79 -4.13
N LEU A 249 -13.99 -25.64 -3.55
CA LEU A 249 -14.46 -25.47 -2.19
C LEU A 249 -15.99 -25.27 -2.21
N GLY A 250 -16.71 -25.97 -1.35
CA GLY A 250 -18.15 -25.90 -1.28
C GLY A 250 -18.82 -26.21 -2.63
N LYS A 251 -19.64 -25.30 -3.12
CA LYS A 251 -20.36 -25.44 -4.40
C LYS A 251 -19.55 -24.93 -5.60
N GLY A 252 -18.35 -24.41 -5.37
CA GLY A 252 -17.58 -23.72 -6.39
C GLY A 252 -18.14 -22.32 -6.70
N GLY A 253 -17.84 -21.79 -7.88
CA GLY A 253 -18.30 -20.47 -8.31
C GLY A 253 -17.14 -19.57 -8.69
N ARG A 254 -16.93 -18.44 -7.95
CA ARG A 254 -15.83 -17.52 -8.21
C ARG A 254 -14.47 -18.21 -8.22
N ARG A 255 -13.55 -17.70 -8.99
CA ARG A 255 -12.18 -18.18 -8.97
C ARG A 255 -11.36 -17.39 -7.94
N ILE A 256 -10.58 -18.11 -7.15
CA ILE A 256 -9.61 -17.57 -6.22
C ILE A 256 -8.24 -18.09 -6.63
N ARG A 257 -7.41 -17.18 -7.14
CA ARG A 257 -6.05 -17.49 -7.58
C ARG A 257 -5.03 -16.89 -6.62
N LEU A 258 -4.12 -17.73 -6.12
CA LEU A 258 -2.96 -17.33 -5.32
C LEU A 258 -1.70 -17.86 -6.00
N THR A 259 -0.79 -16.96 -6.35
CA THR A 259 0.41 -17.31 -7.11
C THR A 259 1.65 -16.67 -6.52
N THR A 260 2.72 -17.45 -6.38
CA THR A 260 4.06 -16.94 -6.12
C THR A 260 5.11 -17.74 -6.89
N VAL A 261 6.30 -17.21 -7.05
CA VAL A 261 7.44 -18.00 -7.56
C VAL A 261 8.27 -18.52 -6.38
N ASN A 262 8.63 -17.63 -5.45
CA ASN A 262 9.46 -17.95 -4.30
C ASN A 262 8.73 -17.57 -3.01
N GLY A 263 8.06 -18.54 -2.41
CA GLY A 263 7.31 -18.35 -1.16
C GLY A 263 6.17 -19.34 -1.01
N ASN A 264 5.50 -19.28 0.12
CA ASN A 264 4.35 -20.12 0.40
C ASN A 264 3.05 -19.50 -0.12
N VAL A 265 2.07 -20.34 -0.35
CA VAL A 265 0.70 -19.94 -0.67
C VAL A 265 -0.22 -20.51 0.40
N GLU A 266 -0.93 -19.64 1.09
CA GLU A 266 -1.73 -20.00 2.25
C GLU A 266 -3.16 -19.49 2.10
N LEU A 267 -4.11 -20.39 2.19
CA LEU A 267 -5.54 -20.11 2.19
C LEU A 267 -6.09 -20.44 3.57
N ARG A 268 -6.47 -19.43 4.35
CA ARG A 268 -6.81 -19.57 5.76
C ARG A 268 -8.27 -19.22 6.05
N LYS A 269 -8.83 -19.92 7.03
CA LYS A 269 -10.14 -19.63 7.60
C LYS A 269 -9.96 -18.85 8.89
N ARG A 270 -10.66 -17.73 9.02
CA ARG A 270 -10.67 -16.87 10.21
C ARG A 270 -11.93 -17.09 11.04
#